data_f21078f97bb87e35a6e87e6c6ed8ede0
#
_entry.id   f21078f97bb87e35a6e87e6c6ed8ede0
#
_cell.length_a   1.000
_cell.length_b   1.000
_cell.length_c   1.000
_cell.angle_alpha   90.00
_cell.angle_beta   90.00
_cell.angle_gamma   90.00
#
_symmetry.space_group_name_H-M   'P 1'
#
loop_
_entity.id
_entity.type
_entity.pdbx_description
1 polymer ?
#
loop_
_entity_poly.entity_id
_entity_poly.type
_entity_poly.pdbx_seq_one_letter_code
_entity_poly.pdbx_strand_id
1 'polypeptide(L)'
;MKYIVVLLICLMWGGSLSAQQNLSALVPMPNHVEKQKGKAFVVTDKTWIVIRNASLRFEAEELQRMLEVQMGLRLNIQIGAVKGKHIYLISNSQNEILEHYRLRVNSKKLEISAESSKGIFYGIQTLAQLLLGDAENTAHHRVTPVLIEDSPRFAFRGLMLDVARHFLPVSDVKRFIDLMASFKYNVLQLHLTDDQGWRIEIKQYPQLTKIGAFRNKKGSDQGPDNGYYTQEQLKDLIAYAAQRHVEIIPELDIPGHTAAVLAVFPEMLCQSLNTVPVQIGKTTDVMMCASNEHCYKIYQNILTEVAGLFPSRSIHL
;
A
#
# COMPACT_ATOMS: atom_id res chain seq x y z
N MET A 1 -50.32 8.75 43.31
CA MET A 1 -49.06 8.14 43.77
C MET A 1 -48.70 6.77 43.13
N LYS A 2 -49.53 6.21 42.23
CA LYS A 2 -49.20 4.87 41.58
C LYS A 2 -48.40 4.98 40.28
N TYR A 3 -48.23 6.17 39.70
CA TYR A 3 -47.50 6.34 38.41
C TYR A 3 -46.04 6.78 38.54
N ILE A 4 -45.59 7.16 39.74
CA ILE A 4 -44.18 7.56 39.97
C ILE A 4 -43.26 6.37 40.18
N VAL A 5 -43.77 5.25 40.62
CA VAL A 5 -42.97 4.02 40.90
C VAL A 5 -42.61 3.28 39.61
N VAL A 6 -43.42 3.39 38.55
CA VAL A 6 -43.14 2.71 37.27
C VAL A 6 -42.04 3.45 36.48
N LEU A 7 -41.92 4.77 36.62
CA LEU A 7 -40.90 5.56 35.94
C LEU A 7 -39.49 5.34 36.54
N LEU A 8 -39.38 5.01 37.82
CA LEU A 8 -38.11 4.77 38.48
C LEU A 8 -37.54 3.37 38.20
N ILE A 9 -38.37 2.38 37.85
CA ILE A 9 -37.91 1.03 37.50
C ILE A 9 -37.37 0.98 36.07
N CYS A 10 -37.86 1.81 35.16
CA CYS A 10 -37.31 1.93 33.79
C CYS A 10 -35.95 2.63 33.72
N LEU A 11 -35.57 3.43 34.73
CA LEU A 11 -34.29 4.13 34.80
C LEU A 11 -33.13 3.25 35.37
N MET A 12 -33.45 2.11 35.97
CA MET A 12 -32.44 1.21 36.54
C MET A 12 -31.99 0.12 35.57
N TRP A 13 -32.57 -0.02 34.40
CA TRP A 13 -32.14 -0.94 33.35
C TRP A 13 -31.45 -0.21 32.17
N GLY A 14 -30.80 0.87 32.45
CA GLY A 14 -29.74 1.43 31.61
C GLY A 14 -28.50 0.54 31.66
N GLY A 15 -28.65 -0.73 31.30
CA GLY A 15 -27.52 -1.59 31.03
C GLY A 15 -26.69 -0.91 29.95
N SER A 16 -25.48 -0.52 30.29
CA SER A 16 -24.50 -0.04 29.32
C SER A 16 -24.45 -1.10 28.22
N LEU A 17 -25.14 -0.84 27.11
CA LEU A 17 -24.90 -1.54 25.86
C LEU A 17 -23.45 -1.25 25.51
N SER A 18 -22.53 -2.07 26.04
CA SER A 18 -21.15 -2.08 25.59
C SER A 18 -21.21 -2.46 24.11
N ALA A 19 -21.01 -1.50 23.23
CA ALA A 19 -20.91 -1.77 21.80
C ALA A 19 -19.88 -2.90 21.61
N GLN A 20 -20.37 -4.05 21.14
CA GLN A 20 -19.55 -5.22 20.97
C GLN A 20 -18.76 -5.04 19.68
N GLN A 21 -17.43 -5.03 19.78
CA GLN A 21 -16.53 -4.89 18.63
C GLN A 21 -16.90 -5.91 17.55
N ASN A 22 -17.13 -5.42 16.32
CA ASN A 22 -17.52 -6.24 15.20
C ASN A 22 -16.28 -6.91 14.56
N LEU A 23 -15.91 -8.09 15.03
CA LEU A 23 -14.77 -8.84 14.50
C LEU A 23 -14.99 -9.34 13.06
N SER A 24 -16.23 -9.40 12.57
CA SER A 24 -16.54 -9.79 11.19
C SER A 24 -16.31 -8.66 10.19
N ALA A 25 -15.99 -7.44 10.64
CA ALA A 25 -15.66 -6.31 9.79
C ALA A 25 -14.17 -6.28 9.36
N LEU A 26 -13.34 -7.22 9.81
CA LEU A 26 -11.94 -7.31 9.40
C LEU A 26 -11.81 -7.68 7.92
N VAL A 27 -10.99 -6.94 7.17
CA VAL A 27 -10.77 -7.15 5.73
C VAL A 27 -9.26 -7.17 5.43
N PRO A 28 -8.73 -8.25 4.85
CA PRO A 28 -9.38 -9.55 4.66
C PRO A 28 -9.72 -10.23 5.98
N MET A 29 -10.75 -11.06 5.97
CA MET A 29 -11.12 -11.83 7.16
C MET A 29 -10.00 -12.81 7.53
N PRO A 30 -9.48 -12.77 8.77
CA PRO A 30 -8.44 -13.70 9.20
C PRO A 30 -8.89 -15.16 9.19
N ASN A 31 -7.96 -16.09 9.01
CA ASN A 31 -8.23 -17.53 8.95
C ASN A 31 -8.87 -18.06 10.25
N HIS A 32 -8.45 -17.53 11.40
CA HIS A 32 -9.00 -17.91 12.69
C HIS A 32 -9.20 -16.68 13.58
N VAL A 33 -10.40 -16.57 14.14
CA VAL A 33 -10.77 -15.50 15.09
C VAL A 33 -11.54 -16.12 16.24
N GLU A 34 -10.96 -16.08 17.44
CA GLU A 34 -11.55 -16.62 18.66
C GLU A 34 -11.73 -15.54 19.72
N LYS A 35 -12.99 -15.25 20.09
CA LYS A 35 -13.30 -14.32 21.19
C LYS A 35 -12.81 -14.90 22.51
N GLN A 36 -12.09 -14.10 23.29
CA GLN A 36 -11.59 -14.47 24.60
C GLN A 36 -12.42 -13.80 25.70
N LYS A 37 -12.52 -14.44 26.88
CA LYS A 37 -13.17 -13.85 28.05
C LYS A 37 -12.26 -12.82 28.72
N GLY A 38 -12.83 -11.73 29.21
CA GLY A 38 -12.07 -10.74 29.99
C GLY A 38 -12.45 -9.31 29.67
N LYS A 39 -11.74 -8.36 30.31
CA LYS A 39 -11.87 -6.93 30.06
C LYS A 39 -11.06 -6.53 28.83
N ALA A 40 -11.55 -5.56 28.07
CA ALA A 40 -10.87 -5.01 26.91
C ALA A 40 -9.47 -4.43 27.28
N PHE A 41 -8.55 -4.50 26.33
CA PHE A 41 -7.30 -3.74 26.39
C PHE A 41 -7.62 -2.30 25.94
N VAL A 42 -7.23 -1.33 26.77
CA VAL A 42 -7.40 0.10 26.46
C VAL A 42 -6.02 0.68 26.18
N VAL A 43 -5.85 1.23 24.99
CA VAL A 43 -4.65 1.98 24.62
C VAL A 43 -4.78 3.40 25.18
N THR A 44 -3.72 3.86 25.84
CA THR A 44 -3.62 5.22 26.41
C THR A 44 -2.22 5.78 26.17
N ASP A 45 -2.00 7.03 26.46
CA ASP A 45 -0.68 7.70 26.43
C ASP A 45 0.39 7.02 27.32
N LYS A 46 -0.06 6.20 28.31
CA LYS A 46 0.78 5.40 29.20
C LYS A 46 1.08 4.01 28.68
N THR A 47 0.53 3.63 27.52
CA THR A 47 0.80 2.35 26.87
C THR A 47 2.15 2.40 26.17
N TRP A 48 2.95 1.36 26.26
CA TRP A 48 4.25 1.24 25.57
C TRP A 48 4.13 0.34 24.34
N ILE A 49 4.89 0.66 23.31
CA ILE A 49 5.22 -0.30 22.25
C ILE A 49 6.54 -0.97 22.65
N VAL A 50 6.52 -2.27 22.77
CA VAL A 50 7.69 -3.05 23.21
C VAL A 50 8.12 -3.97 22.09
N ILE A 51 9.39 -3.93 21.73
CA ILE A 51 10.02 -4.84 20.78
C ILE A 51 11.05 -5.71 21.47
N ARG A 52 11.17 -6.96 21.02
CA ARG A 52 12.14 -7.89 21.60
C ARG A 52 13.58 -7.50 21.29
N ASN A 53 13.82 -7.00 20.06
CA ASN A 53 15.13 -6.57 19.59
C ASN A 53 14.97 -5.42 18.57
N ALA A 54 16.09 -4.78 18.19
CA ALA A 54 16.10 -3.64 17.32
C ALA A 54 15.68 -3.94 15.86
N SER A 55 15.62 -5.20 15.44
CA SER A 55 15.21 -5.57 14.07
C SER A 55 13.75 -5.23 13.75
N LEU A 56 12.91 -5.07 14.78
CA LEU A 56 11.50 -4.66 14.64
C LEU A 56 11.30 -3.15 14.85
N ARG A 57 12.37 -2.36 14.76
CA ARG A 57 12.28 -0.91 14.99
C ARG A 57 11.35 -0.22 14.02
N PHE A 58 11.42 -0.61 12.75
CA PHE A 58 10.57 -0.04 11.69
C PHE A 58 9.08 -0.35 11.95
N GLU A 59 8.74 -1.60 12.27
CA GLU A 59 7.35 -2.01 12.55
C GLU A 59 6.79 -1.29 13.79
N ALA A 60 7.64 -1.07 14.80
CA ALA A 60 7.24 -0.32 15.98
C ALA A 60 7.01 1.16 15.69
N GLU A 61 7.84 1.78 14.85
CA GLU A 61 7.67 3.16 14.41
C GLU A 61 6.45 3.33 13.50
N GLU A 62 6.17 2.35 12.65
CA GLU A 62 4.95 2.35 11.82
C GLU A 62 3.70 2.22 12.68
N LEU A 63 3.69 1.33 13.69
CA LEU A 63 2.60 1.25 14.66
C LEU A 63 2.45 2.58 15.44
N GLN A 64 3.55 3.19 15.88
CA GLN A 64 3.53 4.48 16.57
C GLN A 64 2.92 5.57 15.68
N ARG A 65 3.37 5.68 14.43
CA ARG A 65 2.86 6.64 13.45
C ARG A 65 1.37 6.45 13.19
N MET A 66 0.93 5.19 13.03
CA MET A 66 -0.46 4.85 12.81
C MET A 66 -1.35 5.30 14.00
N LEU A 67 -0.93 4.99 15.22
CA LEU A 67 -1.66 5.39 16.43
C LEU A 67 -1.67 6.92 16.61
N GLU A 68 -0.57 7.60 16.28
CA GLU A 68 -0.50 9.06 16.33
C GLU A 68 -1.44 9.72 15.33
N VAL A 69 -1.44 9.27 14.06
CA VAL A 69 -2.27 9.83 12.99
C VAL A 69 -3.76 9.54 13.22
N GLN A 70 -4.09 8.32 13.65
CA GLN A 70 -5.48 7.89 13.73
C GLN A 70 -6.15 8.19 15.08
N MET A 71 -5.37 8.29 16.15
CA MET A 71 -5.88 8.38 17.52
C MET A 71 -5.30 9.57 18.30
N GLY A 72 -4.32 10.29 17.74
CA GLY A 72 -3.59 11.35 18.46
C GLY A 72 -2.69 10.81 19.58
N LEU A 73 -2.39 9.50 19.60
CA LEU A 73 -1.60 8.85 20.65
C LEU A 73 -0.19 8.51 20.17
N ARG A 74 0.80 9.26 20.63
CA ARG A 74 2.21 8.95 20.39
C ARG A 74 2.77 8.13 21.53
N LEU A 75 2.84 6.82 21.35
CA LEU A 75 3.34 5.88 22.36
C LEU A 75 4.87 5.81 22.36
N ASN A 76 5.46 5.56 23.52
CA ASN A 76 6.91 5.35 23.61
C ASN A 76 7.27 3.92 23.15
N ILE A 77 8.42 3.81 22.46
CA ILE A 77 8.99 2.53 22.02
C ILE A 77 10.13 2.12 22.95
N GLN A 78 10.11 0.88 23.42
CA GLN A 78 11.11 0.31 24.30
C GLN A 78 11.59 -1.05 23.79
N ILE A 79 12.89 -1.30 23.90
CA ILE A 79 13.47 -2.64 23.67
C ILE A 79 13.54 -3.38 25.02
N GLY A 80 13.04 -4.61 25.04
CA GLY A 80 13.07 -5.45 26.25
C GLY A 80 11.79 -5.36 27.08
N ALA A 81 11.91 -5.38 28.41
CA ALA A 81 10.76 -5.46 29.31
C ALA A 81 10.32 -4.10 29.82
N VAL A 82 9.02 -3.91 29.98
CA VAL A 82 8.43 -2.74 30.65
C VAL A 82 7.44 -3.16 31.72
N LYS A 83 7.22 -2.27 32.69
CA LYS A 83 6.13 -2.42 33.67
C LYS A 83 4.88 -1.73 33.09
N GLY A 84 3.70 -2.34 33.29
CA GLY A 84 2.43 -1.76 32.88
C GLY A 84 1.87 -2.33 31.58
N LYS A 85 0.90 -1.61 30.99
CA LYS A 85 0.25 -2.01 29.74
C LYS A 85 1.17 -1.78 28.56
N HIS A 86 1.24 -2.75 27.66
CA HIS A 86 2.07 -2.65 26.48
C HIS A 86 1.52 -3.43 25.28
N ILE A 87 1.91 -2.99 24.11
CA ILE A 87 1.77 -3.69 22.84
C ILE A 87 3.13 -4.31 22.54
N TYR A 88 3.20 -5.63 22.51
CA TYR A 88 4.44 -6.36 22.34
C TYR A 88 4.56 -6.94 20.94
N LEU A 89 5.63 -6.58 20.23
CA LEU A 89 5.96 -7.11 18.93
C LEU A 89 7.11 -8.12 19.05
N ILE A 90 6.87 -9.35 18.61
CA ILE A 90 7.82 -10.46 18.74
C ILE A 90 8.01 -11.13 17.37
N SER A 91 9.22 -11.05 16.82
CA SER A 91 9.64 -11.94 15.75
C SER A 91 10.58 -13.02 16.29
N ASN A 92 10.32 -14.27 15.94
CA ASN A 92 11.08 -15.43 16.41
C ASN A 92 12.08 -15.95 15.36
N SER A 93 12.03 -15.46 14.12
CA SER A 93 12.88 -15.88 13.02
C SER A 93 13.30 -14.68 12.16
N GLN A 94 14.31 -14.86 11.34
CA GLN A 94 14.71 -13.90 10.31
C GLN A 94 14.25 -14.34 8.91
N ASN A 95 13.32 -15.29 8.82
CA ASN A 95 12.78 -15.73 7.53
C ASN A 95 11.74 -14.72 7.03
N GLU A 96 12.16 -13.80 6.19
CA GLU A 96 11.34 -12.69 5.67
C GLU A 96 10.21 -13.14 4.71
N ILE A 97 10.19 -14.41 4.31
CA ILE A 97 9.19 -14.92 3.36
C ILE A 97 7.84 -15.20 4.04
N LEU A 98 7.84 -15.48 5.34
CA LEU A 98 6.66 -15.94 6.05
C LEU A 98 5.75 -14.76 6.44
N GLU A 99 4.50 -14.83 6.04
CA GLU A 99 3.50 -13.79 6.27
C GLU A 99 2.51 -14.14 7.42
N HIS A 100 2.66 -15.30 8.04
CA HIS A 100 1.83 -15.71 9.17
C HIS A 100 2.07 -14.83 10.40
N TYR A 101 0.99 -14.50 11.11
CA TYR A 101 1.05 -13.82 12.41
C TYR A 101 -0.02 -14.34 13.35
N ARG A 102 0.24 -14.12 14.65
CA ARG A 102 -0.72 -14.31 15.73
C ARG A 102 -0.88 -13.01 16.50
N LEU A 103 -2.12 -12.57 16.70
CA LEU A 103 -2.47 -11.42 17.53
C LEU A 103 -3.28 -11.92 18.72
N ARG A 104 -2.80 -11.66 19.93
CA ARG A 104 -3.47 -12.03 21.17
C ARG A 104 -3.71 -10.79 22.03
N VAL A 105 -4.94 -10.61 22.48
CA VAL A 105 -5.35 -9.48 23.30
C VAL A 105 -5.94 -9.97 24.61
N ASN A 106 -5.47 -9.40 25.72
CA ASN A 106 -6.08 -9.50 27.03
C ASN A 106 -6.03 -8.14 27.73
N SER A 107 -6.61 -7.99 28.93
CA SER A 107 -6.73 -6.69 29.61
C SER A 107 -5.39 -6.03 30.00
N LYS A 108 -4.29 -6.77 30.03
CA LYS A 108 -2.96 -6.28 30.46
C LYS A 108 -1.99 -6.14 29.29
N LYS A 109 -2.11 -6.98 28.27
CA LYS A 109 -1.15 -7.12 27.19
C LYS A 109 -1.86 -7.33 25.86
N LEU A 110 -1.35 -6.65 24.83
CA LEU A 110 -1.60 -6.94 23.43
C LEU A 110 -0.30 -7.46 22.85
N GLU A 111 -0.35 -8.58 22.16
CA GLU A 111 0.84 -9.22 21.59
C GLU A 111 0.62 -9.53 20.12
N ILE A 112 1.55 -9.11 19.28
CA ILE A 112 1.67 -9.53 17.88
C ILE A 112 2.95 -10.35 17.76
N SER A 113 2.82 -11.60 17.39
CA SER A 113 3.96 -12.51 17.18
C SER A 113 3.93 -13.09 15.79
N ALA A 114 5.10 -13.19 15.16
CA ALA A 114 5.29 -13.75 13.83
C ALA A 114 6.69 -14.36 13.68
N GLU A 115 6.92 -15.04 12.58
CA GLU A 115 8.25 -15.54 12.24
C GLU A 115 9.09 -14.51 11.48
N SER A 116 8.45 -13.47 10.93
CA SER A 116 9.09 -12.41 10.15
C SER A 116 8.60 -11.02 10.54
N SER A 117 9.34 -9.98 10.15
CA SER A 117 8.91 -8.58 10.22
C SER A 117 7.64 -8.34 9.38
N LYS A 118 7.53 -8.99 8.22
CA LYS A 118 6.37 -8.93 7.33
C LYS A 118 5.10 -9.44 8.01
N GLY A 119 5.18 -10.56 8.74
CA GLY A 119 4.05 -11.05 9.55
C GLY A 119 3.67 -10.08 10.67
N ILE A 120 4.64 -9.46 11.36
CA ILE A 120 4.39 -8.40 12.35
C ILE A 120 3.67 -7.22 11.71
N PHE A 121 4.13 -6.78 10.54
CA PHE A 121 3.50 -5.68 9.79
C PHE A 121 2.02 -5.98 9.49
N TYR A 122 1.69 -7.17 9.01
CA TYR A 122 0.30 -7.55 8.74
C TYR A 122 -0.55 -7.71 10.01
N GLY A 123 0.05 -8.15 11.11
CA GLY A 123 -0.60 -8.14 12.42
C GLY A 123 -0.93 -6.73 12.91
N ILE A 124 -0.05 -5.75 12.62
CA ILE A 124 -0.29 -4.33 12.89
C ILE A 124 -1.47 -3.81 12.07
N GLN A 125 -1.59 -4.18 10.78
CA GLN A 125 -2.73 -3.76 9.95
C GLN A 125 -4.06 -4.31 10.51
N THR A 126 -4.06 -5.55 11.00
CA THR A 126 -5.24 -6.12 11.66
C THR A 126 -5.55 -5.40 12.98
N LEU A 127 -4.55 -5.07 13.78
CA LEU A 127 -4.73 -4.26 14.99
C LEU A 127 -5.31 -2.88 14.66
N ALA A 128 -4.86 -2.24 13.59
CA ALA A 128 -5.39 -0.96 13.12
C ALA A 128 -6.90 -1.04 12.87
N GLN A 129 -7.34 -2.06 12.14
CA GLN A 129 -8.76 -2.26 11.85
C GLN A 129 -9.57 -2.54 13.13
N LEU A 130 -9.03 -3.29 14.08
CA LEU A 130 -9.68 -3.52 15.37
C LEU A 130 -9.85 -2.23 16.19
N LEU A 131 -8.88 -1.33 16.13
CA LEU A 131 -8.93 -0.06 16.86
C LEU A 131 -9.85 0.95 16.19
N LEU A 132 -9.99 0.91 14.86
CA LEU A 132 -10.82 1.83 14.07
C LEU A 132 -12.26 1.34 13.87
N GLY A 133 -12.48 0.03 13.94
CA GLY A 133 -13.77 -0.61 13.64
C GLY A 133 -14.88 -0.30 14.65
N ASP A 134 -14.61 0.48 15.68
CA ASP A 134 -15.58 0.90 16.70
C ASP A 134 -15.88 2.40 16.55
N ALA A 135 -16.46 2.77 15.39
CA ALA A 135 -16.78 4.16 15.05
C ALA A 135 -17.72 4.84 16.07
N GLU A 136 -18.52 4.05 16.81
CA GLU A 136 -19.38 4.56 17.88
C GLU A 136 -18.61 4.76 19.21
N ASN A 137 -17.39 4.27 19.33
CA ASN A 137 -16.60 4.25 20.57
C ASN A 137 -15.22 4.91 20.41
N THR A 138 -15.10 5.91 19.54
CA THR A 138 -13.87 6.67 19.27
C THR A 138 -13.21 7.27 20.52
N ALA A 139 -13.96 7.40 21.62
CA ALA A 139 -13.46 7.96 22.88
C ALA A 139 -12.57 6.99 23.69
N HIS A 140 -12.44 5.71 23.33
CA HIS A 140 -11.86 4.75 24.28
C HIS A 140 -10.78 3.84 23.74
N HIS A 141 -10.40 3.86 22.45
CA HIS A 141 -9.29 3.08 21.88
C HIS A 141 -9.17 1.66 22.49
N ARG A 142 -10.25 0.88 22.40
CA ARG A 142 -10.38 -0.42 23.07
C ARG A 142 -10.26 -1.56 22.07
N VAL A 143 -9.61 -2.64 22.49
CA VAL A 143 -9.65 -3.91 21.79
C VAL A 143 -10.19 -4.98 22.73
N THR A 144 -11.27 -5.65 22.34
CA THR A 144 -11.84 -6.76 23.11
C THR A 144 -10.86 -7.93 23.15
N PRO A 145 -10.86 -8.75 24.22
CA PRO A 145 -10.01 -9.93 24.28
C PRO A 145 -10.29 -10.86 23.11
N VAL A 146 -9.24 -11.16 22.33
CA VAL A 146 -9.33 -11.96 21.11
C VAL A 146 -8.01 -12.68 20.85
N LEU A 147 -8.09 -13.85 20.23
CA LEU A 147 -7.00 -14.53 19.57
C LEU A 147 -7.29 -14.53 18.06
N ILE A 148 -6.36 -14.02 17.28
CA ILE A 148 -6.40 -14.05 15.80
C ILE A 148 -5.15 -14.77 15.34
N GLU A 149 -5.32 -15.72 14.43
CA GLU A 149 -4.24 -16.37 13.69
C GLU A 149 -4.54 -16.24 12.20
N ASP A 150 -3.58 -15.74 11.45
CA ASP A 150 -3.80 -15.44 10.04
C ASP A 150 -2.55 -15.70 9.21
N SER A 151 -2.79 -16.11 7.98
CA SER A 151 -1.79 -16.24 6.92
C SER A 151 -2.49 -16.05 5.58
N PRO A 152 -1.84 -15.48 4.57
CA PRO A 152 -2.48 -15.27 3.29
C PRO A 152 -2.79 -16.60 2.60
N ARG A 153 -3.96 -16.68 1.98
CA ARG A 153 -4.34 -17.81 1.12
C ARG A 153 -3.59 -17.80 -0.22
N PHE A 154 -3.28 -16.59 -0.73
CA PHE A 154 -2.57 -16.39 -1.99
C PHE A 154 -1.26 -15.62 -1.73
N ALA A 155 -0.17 -16.12 -2.28
CA ALA A 155 1.13 -15.45 -2.19
C ALA A 155 1.16 -14.14 -2.99
N PHE A 156 0.49 -14.10 -4.15
CA PHE A 156 0.35 -12.92 -4.99
C PHE A 156 -1.00 -12.23 -4.73
N ARG A 157 -0.94 -10.97 -4.28
CA ARG A 157 -2.12 -10.14 -4.02
C ARG A 157 -1.87 -8.76 -4.60
N GLY A 158 -2.10 -8.65 -5.92
CA GLY A 158 -1.76 -7.47 -6.70
C GLY A 158 -2.93 -6.55 -6.98
N LEU A 159 -2.60 -5.27 -7.14
CA LEU A 159 -3.44 -4.26 -7.79
C LEU A 159 -2.63 -3.58 -8.89
N MET A 160 -3.31 -3.09 -9.91
CA MET A 160 -2.72 -2.26 -10.96
C MET A 160 -3.14 -0.80 -10.75
N LEU A 161 -2.19 0.12 -10.95
CA LEU A 161 -2.44 1.56 -10.95
C LEU A 161 -2.01 2.15 -12.30
N ASP A 162 -2.97 2.69 -13.01
CA ASP A 162 -2.73 3.34 -14.30
C ASP A 162 -2.38 4.82 -14.11
N VAL A 163 -1.09 5.10 -14.19
CA VAL A 163 -0.55 6.48 -14.15
C VAL A 163 -0.23 7.02 -15.54
N ALA A 164 -0.33 6.17 -16.58
CA ALA A 164 -0.09 6.55 -17.95
C ALA A 164 -1.27 7.34 -18.53
N ARG A 165 -2.50 6.85 -18.35
CA ARG A 165 -3.70 7.53 -18.80
C ARG A 165 -4.03 8.77 -17.96
N HIS A 166 -3.78 8.72 -16.67
CA HIS A 166 -3.90 9.86 -15.76
C HIS A 166 -2.69 9.92 -14.83
N PHE A 167 -1.87 10.97 -14.98
CA PHE A 167 -0.68 11.12 -14.15
C PHE A 167 -1.05 11.41 -12.70
N LEU A 168 -0.45 10.64 -11.79
CA LEU A 168 -0.58 10.85 -10.35
C LEU A 168 0.78 11.26 -9.78
N PRO A 169 0.85 12.32 -8.95
CA PRO A 169 2.09 12.69 -8.29
C PRO A 169 2.56 11.62 -7.30
N VAL A 170 3.86 11.61 -6.98
CA VAL A 170 4.50 10.65 -6.06
C VAL A 170 3.75 10.50 -4.74
N SER A 171 3.22 11.62 -4.19
CA SER A 171 2.44 11.62 -2.96
C SER A 171 1.18 10.75 -3.03
N ASP A 172 0.50 10.76 -4.17
CA ASP A 172 -0.75 10.01 -4.35
C ASP A 172 -0.47 8.52 -4.58
N VAL A 173 0.61 8.20 -5.30
CA VAL A 173 1.08 6.80 -5.43
C VAL A 173 1.48 6.25 -4.05
N LYS A 174 2.16 7.03 -3.20
CA LYS A 174 2.47 6.63 -1.82
C LYS A 174 1.20 6.39 -0.99
N ARG A 175 0.19 7.25 -1.11
CA ARG A 175 -1.11 7.05 -0.44
C ARG A 175 -1.81 5.77 -0.93
N PHE A 176 -1.71 5.47 -2.23
CA PHE A 176 -2.26 4.22 -2.79
C PHE A 176 -1.52 2.99 -2.24
N ILE A 177 -0.18 3.05 -2.12
CA ILE A 177 0.62 1.99 -1.48
C ILE A 177 0.22 1.81 0.00
N ASP A 178 0.00 2.89 0.75
CA ASP A 178 -0.48 2.81 2.14
C ASP A 178 -1.85 2.11 2.23
N LEU A 179 -2.77 2.45 1.32
CA LEU A 179 -4.07 1.81 1.23
C LEU A 179 -3.95 0.32 0.91
N MET A 180 -3.15 -0.03 -0.10
CA MET A 180 -2.86 -1.43 -0.45
C MET A 180 -2.34 -2.21 0.76
N ALA A 181 -1.35 -1.67 1.46
CA ALA A 181 -0.73 -2.28 2.63
C ALA A 181 -1.73 -2.51 3.76
N SER A 182 -2.67 -1.57 3.99
CA SER A 182 -3.71 -1.69 5.02
C SER A 182 -4.67 -2.86 4.79
N PHE A 183 -4.83 -3.29 3.53
CA PHE A 183 -5.58 -4.48 3.12
C PHE A 183 -4.69 -5.68 2.79
N LYS A 184 -3.40 -5.62 3.15
CA LYS A 184 -2.41 -6.70 2.98
C LYS A 184 -2.13 -7.10 1.52
N TYR A 185 -2.35 -6.20 0.56
CA TYR A 185 -1.83 -6.35 -0.80
C TYR A 185 -0.31 -6.24 -0.79
N ASN A 186 0.36 -6.99 -1.65
CA ASN A 186 1.82 -7.07 -1.66
C ASN A 186 2.47 -6.86 -3.03
N VAL A 187 1.69 -6.58 -4.06
CA VAL A 187 2.20 -6.29 -5.42
C VAL A 187 1.44 -5.12 -6.02
N LEU A 188 2.17 -4.11 -6.47
CA LEU A 188 1.66 -2.99 -7.26
C LEU A 188 2.20 -3.11 -8.69
N GLN A 189 1.35 -3.41 -9.66
CA GLN A 189 1.64 -3.25 -11.08
C GLN A 189 1.47 -1.78 -11.43
N LEU A 190 2.55 -1.11 -11.78
CA LEU A 190 2.55 0.32 -12.09
C LEU A 190 2.61 0.49 -13.60
N HIS A 191 1.46 0.87 -14.20
CA HIS A 191 1.30 1.06 -15.63
C HIS A 191 1.87 2.41 -16.05
N LEU A 192 3.08 2.40 -16.60
CA LEU A 192 3.91 3.58 -16.79
C LEU A 192 3.84 4.17 -18.20
N THR A 193 3.36 3.41 -19.19
CA THR A 193 3.35 3.87 -20.59
C THR A 193 2.09 3.45 -21.31
N ASP A 194 1.50 4.39 -22.09
CA ASP A 194 0.33 4.16 -22.91
C ASP A 194 0.25 5.25 -24.00
N ASP A 195 -0.77 5.23 -24.84
CA ASP A 195 -1.06 6.27 -25.83
C ASP A 195 -1.12 7.68 -25.23
N GLN A 196 -1.56 7.78 -23.96
CA GLN A 196 -1.81 9.04 -23.29
C GLN A 196 -0.57 9.62 -22.59
N GLY A 197 0.48 8.82 -22.40
CA GLY A 197 1.69 9.35 -21.82
C GLY A 197 2.78 8.32 -21.50
N TRP A 198 4.00 8.81 -21.52
CA TRP A 198 5.21 8.12 -21.09
C TRP A 198 5.64 8.65 -19.74
N ARG A 199 5.59 7.83 -18.68
CA ARG A 199 5.73 8.30 -17.29
C ARG A 199 7.04 7.94 -16.60
N ILE A 200 7.95 7.28 -17.28
CA ILE A 200 9.24 6.86 -16.71
C ILE A 200 10.42 7.56 -17.41
N GLU A 201 11.31 8.16 -16.62
CA GLU A 201 12.56 8.72 -17.14
C GLU A 201 13.48 7.61 -17.66
N ILE A 202 13.87 7.72 -18.92
CA ILE A 202 14.91 6.91 -19.57
C ILE A 202 16.06 7.83 -19.94
N LYS A 203 17.18 7.71 -19.25
CA LYS A 203 18.34 8.61 -19.40
C LYS A 203 18.96 8.53 -20.78
N GLN A 204 18.93 7.34 -21.39
CA GLN A 204 19.40 7.13 -22.76
C GLN A 204 18.48 7.83 -23.80
N TYR A 205 17.20 7.99 -23.49
CA TYR A 205 16.20 8.58 -24.37
C TYR A 205 15.39 9.69 -23.67
N PRO A 206 16.01 10.83 -23.32
CA PRO A 206 15.36 11.89 -22.53
C PRO A 206 14.16 12.53 -23.21
N GLN A 207 14.07 12.44 -24.54
CA GLN A 207 12.92 12.92 -25.32
C GLN A 207 11.62 12.17 -25.01
N LEU A 208 11.69 10.93 -24.52
CA LEU A 208 10.51 10.17 -24.10
C LEU A 208 9.72 10.90 -22.99
N THR A 209 10.40 11.53 -22.06
CA THR A 209 9.74 12.32 -21.02
C THR A 209 9.55 13.77 -21.43
N LYS A 210 10.47 14.38 -22.18
CA LYS A 210 10.32 15.77 -22.65
C LYS A 210 9.15 15.97 -23.60
N ILE A 211 8.78 14.95 -24.37
CA ILE A 211 7.71 14.99 -25.36
C ILE A 211 6.59 14.03 -24.94
N GLY A 212 6.91 12.75 -24.72
CA GLY A 212 5.94 11.68 -24.50
C GLY A 212 5.12 11.82 -23.20
N ALA A 213 5.61 12.59 -22.21
CA ALA A 213 4.89 12.83 -20.97
C ALA A 213 3.83 13.93 -21.03
N PHE A 214 3.71 14.65 -22.19
CA PHE A 214 2.86 15.83 -22.31
C PHE A 214 1.90 15.69 -23.47
N ARG A 215 0.60 15.89 -23.24
CA ARG A 215 -0.47 15.78 -24.25
C ARG A 215 -0.56 17.00 -25.15
N ASN A 216 0.02 18.13 -24.75
CA ASN A 216 0.00 19.37 -25.51
C ASN A 216 1.36 19.64 -26.15
N LYS A 217 1.38 19.94 -27.46
CA LYS A 217 2.60 20.28 -28.25
C LYS A 217 3.45 21.43 -27.66
N LYS A 218 2.92 22.20 -26.74
CA LYS A 218 3.62 23.36 -26.14
C LYS A 218 4.44 23.06 -24.89
N GLY A 219 4.50 21.79 -24.44
CA GLY A 219 5.29 21.43 -23.26
C GLY A 219 4.91 22.20 -21.98
N SER A 220 3.67 22.71 -21.93
CA SER A 220 3.22 23.44 -20.74
C SER A 220 2.90 22.43 -19.63
N ASP A 221 3.59 22.52 -18.52
CA ASP A 221 3.45 21.70 -17.31
C ASP A 221 2.06 21.78 -16.63
N GLN A 222 1.10 22.43 -17.27
CA GLN A 222 -0.15 22.86 -16.64
C GLN A 222 -1.38 22.03 -17.04
N GLY A 223 -1.27 20.73 -17.11
CA GLY A 223 -2.44 19.84 -17.21
C GLY A 223 -2.41 18.80 -16.14
N PRO A 224 -3.54 18.43 -15.53
CA PRO A 224 -3.59 17.43 -14.44
C PRO A 224 -3.09 16.05 -14.90
N ASP A 225 -3.00 15.82 -16.21
CA ASP A 225 -2.58 14.55 -16.80
C ASP A 225 -1.16 14.57 -17.37
N ASN A 226 -0.40 15.64 -17.16
CA ASN A 226 0.97 15.79 -17.65
C ASN A 226 1.97 15.55 -16.53
N GLY A 227 3.05 14.86 -16.85
CA GLY A 227 4.12 14.59 -15.89
C GLY A 227 4.76 13.21 -16.08
N TYR A 228 5.83 13.00 -15.36
CA TYR A 228 6.59 11.75 -15.33
C TYR A 228 7.32 11.60 -14.02
N TYR A 229 7.81 10.43 -13.75
CA TYR A 229 8.67 10.14 -12.60
C TYR A 229 10.12 10.12 -13.04
N THR A 230 10.97 10.87 -12.34
CA THR A 230 12.41 10.71 -12.45
C THR A 230 12.83 9.37 -11.86
N GLN A 231 14.00 8.87 -12.25
CA GLN A 231 14.51 7.62 -11.66
C GLN A 231 14.72 7.73 -10.15
N GLU A 232 15.08 8.90 -9.65
CA GLU A 232 15.21 9.13 -8.20
C GLU A 232 13.84 9.08 -7.49
N GLN A 233 12.79 9.62 -8.10
CA GLN A 233 11.42 9.49 -7.57
C GLN A 233 10.93 8.04 -7.59
N LEU A 234 11.28 7.27 -8.62
CA LEU A 234 10.95 5.84 -8.68
C LEU A 234 11.72 5.03 -7.63
N LYS A 235 13.00 5.31 -7.41
CA LYS A 235 13.77 4.69 -6.32
C LYS A 235 13.16 4.99 -4.95
N ASP A 236 12.71 6.22 -4.72
CA ASP A 236 12.01 6.61 -3.49
C ASP A 236 10.68 5.86 -3.34
N LEU A 237 9.89 5.73 -4.42
CA LEU A 237 8.65 4.94 -4.41
C LEU A 237 8.91 3.45 -4.14
N ILE A 238 9.93 2.88 -4.78
CA ILE A 238 10.32 1.47 -4.59
C ILE A 238 10.73 1.22 -3.14
N ALA A 239 11.58 2.10 -2.57
CA ALA A 239 12.00 2.00 -1.18
C ALA A 239 10.81 2.15 -0.21
N TYR A 240 9.91 3.09 -0.49
CA TYR A 240 8.69 3.32 0.28
C TYR A 240 7.76 2.11 0.27
N ALA A 241 7.56 1.50 -0.90
CA ALA A 241 6.75 0.30 -1.08
C ALA A 241 7.37 -0.92 -0.37
N ALA A 242 8.70 -1.11 -0.51
CA ALA A 242 9.43 -2.20 0.12
C ALA A 242 9.29 -2.18 1.65
N GLN A 243 9.33 -1.00 2.28
CA GLN A 243 9.08 -0.84 3.70
C GLN A 243 7.68 -1.30 4.13
N ARG A 244 6.71 -1.27 3.21
CA ARG A 244 5.32 -1.74 3.41
C ARG A 244 5.07 -3.13 2.89
N HIS A 245 6.15 -3.84 2.54
CA HIS A 245 6.13 -5.17 1.96
C HIS A 245 5.32 -5.27 0.66
N VAL A 246 5.33 -4.19 -0.12
CA VAL A 246 4.74 -4.11 -1.46
C VAL A 246 5.86 -4.07 -2.49
N GLU A 247 5.85 -5.01 -3.43
CA GLU A 247 6.71 -5.03 -4.60
C GLU A 247 6.10 -4.20 -5.72
N ILE A 248 6.89 -3.35 -6.41
CA ILE A 248 6.42 -2.64 -7.60
C ILE A 248 6.92 -3.37 -8.84
N ILE A 249 5.97 -3.83 -9.67
CA ILE A 249 6.22 -4.39 -11.00
C ILE A 249 5.98 -3.28 -12.03
N PRO A 250 7.00 -2.81 -12.77
CA PRO A 250 6.79 -1.83 -13.82
C PRO A 250 6.11 -2.46 -15.02
N GLU A 251 5.21 -1.70 -15.68
CA GLU A 251 4.55 -2.09 -16.90
C GLU A 251 4.84 -1.08 -18.01
N LEU A 252 5.28 -1.59 -19.17
CA LEU A 252 5.59 -0.82 -20.37
C LEU A 252 4.94 -1.48 -21.59
N ASP A 253 3.81 -0.98 -22.04
CA ASP A 253 3.04 -1.58 -23.13
C ASP A 253 3.77 -1.57 -24.47
N ILE A 254 3.80 -2.74 -25.13
CA ILE A 254 4.27 -2.98 -26.49
C ILE A 254 3.55 -4.19 -27.10
N PRO A 255 3.34 -4.24 -28.41
CA PRO A 255 3.58 -3.20 -29.42
C PRO A 255 2.42 -2.21 -29.57
N GLY A 256 1.31 -2.46 -28.90
CA GLY A 256 0.14 -1.57 -28.84
C GLY A 256 0.30 -0.50 -27.74
N HIS A 257 -0.65 0.42 -27.65
CA HIS A 257 -0.65 1.49 -26.65
C HIS A 257 0.63 2.34 -26.66
N THR A 258 1.17 2.61 -27.86
CA THR A 258 2.51 3.17 -28.05
C THR A 258 2.53 4.57 -28.67
N ALA A 259 1.38 5.29 -28.73
CA ALA A 259 1.34 6.61 -29.34
C ALA A 259 2.34 7.60 -28.70
N ALA A 260 2.56 7.52 -27.39
CA ALA A 260 3.51 8.38 -26.70
C ALA A 260 4.95 8.15 -27.19
N VAL A 261 5.37 6.91 -27.39
CA VAL A 261 6.71 6.59 -27.92
C VAL A 261 6.80 6.84 -29.42
N LEU A 262 5.75 6.56 -30.19
CA LEU A 262 5.73 6.79 -31.64
C LEU A 262 5.73 8.28 -32.00
N ALA A 263 5.19 9.14 -31.15
CA ALA A 263 5.30 10.60 -31.33
C ALA A 263 6.74 11.10 -31.14
N VAL A 264 7.58 10.35 -30.42
CA VAL A 264 9.01 10.65 -30.20
C VAL A 264 9.88 10.00 -31.25
N PHE A 265 9.55 8.77 -31.65
CA PHE A 265 10.28 7.96 -32.63
C PHE A 265 9.37 7.50 -33.77
N PRO A 266 8.98 8.42 -34.68
CA PRO A 266 8.08 8.08 -35.81
C PRO A 266 8.67 7.04 -36.75
N GLU A 267 9.99 6.86 -36.78
CA GLU A 267 10.68 5.80 -37.52
C GLU A 267 10.36 4.39 -37.03
N MET A 268 9.76 4.24 -35.86
CA MET A 268 9.27 2.96 -35.35
C MET A 268 7.95 2.50 -35.98
N LEU A 269 7.28 3.37 -36.75
CA LEU A 269 6.12 3.02 -37.55
C LEU A 269 6.52 2.17 -38.76
N CYS A 270 5.60 1.33 -39.23
CA CYS A 270 5.76 0.70 -40.54
C CYS A 270 5.78 1.77 -41.64
N GLN A 271 6.62 1.59 -42.65
CA GLN A 271 6.86 2.61 -43.71
C GLN A 271 5.58 3.11 -44.36
N SER A 272 4.58 2.27 -44.56
CA SER A 272 3.28 2.64 -45.10
C SER A 272 2.47 3.62 -44.25
N LEU A 273 2.83 3.74 -42.95
CA LEU A 273 2.12 4.55 -41.97
C LEU A 273 2.90 5.80 -41.51
N ASN A 274 4.15 5.98 -41.97
CA ASN A 274 5.02 7.10 -41.53
C ASN A 274 4.49 8.48 -41.87
N THR A 275 3.43 8.59 -42.69
CA THR A 275 2.78 9.86 -43.05
C THR A 275 1.68 10.27 -42.07
N VAL A 276 1.31 9.40 -41.15
CA VAL A 276 0.25 9.67 -40.19
C VAL A 276 0.85 10.32 -38.94
N PRO A 277 0.51 11.57 -38.59
CA PRO A 277 0.97 12.19 -37.35
C PRO A 277 0.39 11.46 -36.15
N VAL A 278 1.23 10.90 -35.32
CA VAL A 278 0.80 10.29 -34.05
C VAL A 278 0.59 11.40 -33.02
N GLN A 279 -0.56 11.40 -32.38
CA GLN A 279 -0.93 12.41 -31.36
C GLN A 279 -1.02 11.78 -29.99
N ILE A 280 -0.18 12.23 -29.08
CA ILE A 280 -0.23 11.83 -27.65
C ILE A 280 -1.58 12.23 -27.05
N GLY A 281 -2.17 11.34 -26.25
CA GLY A 281 -3.44 11.59 -25.58
C GLY A 281 -4.67 11.09 -26.32
N LYS A 282 -4.50 10.59 -27.54
CA LYS A 282 -5.57 9.93 -28.29
C LYS A 282 -5.24 8.45 -28.46
N THR A 283 -6.20 7.61 -28.19
CA THR A 283 -6.11 6.19 -28.58
C THR A 283 -5.93 6.11 -30.09
N THR A 284 -4.98 5.32 -30.53
CA THR A 284 -4.66 5.14 -31.94
C THR A 284 -4.71 3.67 -32.34
N ASP A 285 -5.14 3.41 -33.55
CA ASP A 285 -5.05 2.09 -34.19
C ASP A 285 -3.63 1.79 -34.72
N VAL A 286 -2.72 2.76 -34.59
CA VAL A 286 -1.33 2.62 -35.02
C VAL A 286 -0.49 2.06 -33.91
N MET A 287 0.28 1.05 -34.23
CA MET A 287 1.18 0.38 -33.31
C MET A 287 2.62 0.36 -33.83
N MET A 288 3.54 0.04 -32.97
CA MET A 288 4.93 -0.17 -33.30
C MET A 288 5.09 -1.29 -34.34
N CYS A 289 5.96 -1.08 -35.32
CA CYS A 289 6.17 -2.02 -36.40
C CYS A 289 6.99 -3.23 -35.97
N ALA A 290 6.32 -4.38 -35.85
CA ALA A 290 6.96 -5.62 -35.40
C ALA A 290 8.05 -6.17 -36.35
N SER A 291 8.07 -5.77 -37.62
CA SER A 291 9.12 -6.16 -38.60
C SER A 291 10.30 -5.17 -38.65
N ASN A 292 10.29 -4.12 -37.83
CA ASN A 292 11.34 -3.11 -37.81
C ASN A 292 12.34 -3.40 -36.67
N GLU A 293 13.53 -3.88 -37.00
CA GLU A 293 14.61 -4.20 -36.06
C GLU A 293 15.02 -3.02 -35.17
N HIS A 294 14.83 -1.78 -35.66
CA HIS A 294 15.12 -0.59 -34.88
C HIS A 294 14.24 -0.49 -33.61
N CYS A 295 13.00 -0.94 -33.67
CA CYS A 295 12.09 -1.00 -32.54
C CYS A 295 12.66 -1.87 -31.41
N TYR A 296 13.14 -3.07 -31.75
CA TYR A 296 13.72 -3.98 -30.78
C TYR A 296 14.98 -3.39 -30.13
N LYS A 297 15.80 -2.69 -30.91
CA LYS A 297 17.01 -2.05 -30.36
C LYS A 297 16.68 -0.96 -29.34
N ILE A 298 15.70 -0.09 -29.64
CA ILE A 298 15.26 0.95 -28.70
C ILE A 298 14.69 0.31 -27.43
N TYR A 299 13.76 -0.65 -27.56
CA TYR A 299 13.16 -1.28 -26.39
C TYR A 299 14.15 -2.14 -25.59
N GLN A 300 15.10 -2.79 -26.22
CA GLN A 300 16.18 -3.49 -25.49
C GLN A 300 16.95 -2.54 -24.57
N ASN A 301 17.26 -1.34 -25.06
CA ASN A 301 17.94 -0.32 -24.26
C ASN A 301 17.03 0.18 -23.10
N ILE A 302 15.76 0.46 -23.40
CA ILE A 302 14.77 0.89 -22.39
C ILE A 302 14.61 -0.16 -21.32
N LEU A 303 14.34 -1.42 -21.70
CA LEU A 303 14.11 -2.52 -20.76
C LEU A 303 15.36 -2.83 -19.93
N THR A 304 16.56 -2.68 -20.50
CA THR A 304 17.82 -2.82 -19.77
C THR A 304 17.93 -1.76 -18.65
N GLU A 305 17.58 -0.52 -18.95
CA GLU A 305 17.61 0.56 -17.97
C GLU A 305 16.53 0.38 -16.89
N VAL A 306 15.32 -0.03 -17.27
CA VAL A 306 14.22 -0.33 -16.35
C VAL A 306 14.54 -1.51 -15.45
N ALA A 307 15.09 -2.59 -15.99
CA ALA A 307 15.52 -3.77 -15.21
C ALA A 307 16.62 -3.42 -14.19
N GLY A 308 17.47 -2.44 -14.50
CA GLY A 308 18.45 -1.94 -13.54
C GLY A 308 17.87 -1.05 -12.43
N LEU A 309 16.67 -0.50 -12.64
CA LEU A 309 16.01 0.39 -11.71
C LEU A 309 15.09 -0.34 -10.71
N PHE A 310 14.34 -1.34 -11.19
CA PHE A 310 13.37 -2.07 -10.39
C PHE A 310 13.95 -3.40 -9.88
N PRO A 311 13.85 -3.69 -8.57
CA PRO A 311 14.30 -4.96 -7.99
C PRO A 311 13.36 -6.12 -8.29
N SER A 312 12.19 -5.86 -8.88
CA SER A 312 11.24 -6.88 -9.27
C SER A 312 11.85 -7.87 -10.27
N ARG A 313 11.47 -9.15 -10.14
CA ARG A 313 11.88 -10.20 -11.08
C ARG A 313 11.09 -10.18 -12.39
N SER A 314 10.09 -9.34 -12.48
CA SER A 314 9.17 -9.25 -13.61
C SER A 314 9.04 -7.82 -14.09
N ILE A 315 8.93 -7.67 -15.39
CA ILE A 315 8.45 -6.46 -16.08
C ILE A 315 7.23 -6.90 -16.87
N HIS A 316 6.13 -6.18 -16.74
CA HIS A 316 4.93 -6.41 -17.54
C HIS A 316 5.06 -5.66 -18.87
N LEU A 317 4.67 -6.32 -19.99
CA LEU A 317 4.75 -5.78 -21.35
C LEU A 317 3.41 -5.94 -22.05
#